data_6eeb546192e2459d84d1392ad3af8bd6
#
_entry.id   6eeb546192e2459d84d1392ad3af8bd6
#
_cell.length_a   1.000
_cell.length_b   1.000
_cell.length_c   1.000
_cell.angle_alpha   90.00
_cell.angle_beta   90.00
_cell.angle_gamma   90.00
#
_symmetry.space_group_name_H-M   'P 1'
#
loop_
_entity.id
_entity.type
_entity.pdbx_description
1 polymer ?
#
loop_
_entity_poly.entity_id
_entity_poly.type
_entity_poly.pdbx_seq_one_letter_code
_entity_poly.pdbx_strand_id
1 'polypeptide(L)'
;MLSVSGVNQYYGGSHILRDVGFDVPARGCTALLGRNGVGKTTLLKCLMGLLPIRSGAIALDGARISDLPPYARAALGIGYVPQGRDIFPRLTVLENLQMGLATRKRGSALPEFIFEMFPALKNMLNRRGGDLSGGQQQQLAIGRALAMQPRLLILDEPTEGIQPSIIKDIERAIRKLIASGDIAILLVEQYYDFAKSLADHYVVLSRGEVVARGKGASMDSDNVRAHLSV
;
A
#
# COMPACT_ATOMS: atom_id res chain seq x y z
N MET A 1 -8.50 -9.71 8.11
CA MET A 1 -8.66 -8.96 6.85
C MET A 1 -7.90 -9.66 5.72
N LEU A 2 -6.60 -9.43 5.54
CA LEU A 2 -5.78 -10.15 4.56
C LEU A 2 -4.98 -11.24 5.26
N SER A 3 -4.94 -12.46 4.70
CA SER A 3 -4.07 -13.54 5.16
C SER A 3 -3.22 -14.05 4.01
N VAL A 4 -1.94 -14.20 4.26
CA VAL A 4 -0.94 -14.72 3.33
C VAL A 4 -0.32 -15.96 3.97
N SER A 5 -0.41 -17.11 3.31
CA SER A 5 0.00 -18.38 3.89
C SER A 5 0.86 -19.17 2.91
N GLY A 6 2.12 -19.40 3.27
CA GLY A 6 3.03 -20.28 2.54
C GLY A 6 3.28 -19.85 1.08
N VAL A 7 3.28 -18.57 0.80
CA VAL A 7 3.38 -18.06 -0.58
C VAL A 7 4.79 -18.24 -1.12
N ASN A 8 4.88 -18.96 -2.24
CA ASN A 8 6.11 -19.15 -3.00
C ASN A 8 5.96 -18.57 -4.40
N GLN A 9 7.02 -17.91 -4.87
CA GLN A 9 7.07 -17.33 -6.22
C GLN A 9 8.47 -17.35 -6.80
N TYR A 10 8.53 -17.57 -8.11
CA TYR A 10 9.77 -17.73 -8.87
C TYR A 10 9.79 -16.84 -10.10
N TYR A 11 10.96 -16.32 -10.47
CA TYR A 11 11.24 -15.80 -11.80
C TYR A 11 12.22 -16.77 -12.50
N GLY A 12 11.71 -17.55 -13.47
CA GLY A 12 12.48 -18.65 -14.06
C GLY A 12 12.91 -19.64 -12.97
N GLY A 13 14.22 -19.87 -12.83
CA GLY A 13 14.78 -20.71 -11.77
C GLY A 13 15.02 -20.03 -10.43
N SER A 14 14.85 -18.70 -10.34
CA SER A 14 15.15 -17.94 -9.12
C SER A 14 13.96 -17.93 -8.16
N HIS A 15 14.12 -18.49 -6.96
CA HIS A 15 13.13 -18.52 -5.89
C HIS A 15 13.13 -17.16 -5.16
N ILE A 16 12.12 -16.34 -5.41
CA ILE A 16 12.06 -14.96 -4.89
C ILE A 16 11.27 -14.86 -3.59
N LEU A 17 10.11 -15.51 -3.51
CA LEU A 17 9.34 -15.58 -2.26
C LEU A 17 9.35 -17.02 -1.78
N ARG A 18 9.69 -17.22 -0.49
CA ARG A 18 9.96 -18.51 0.11
C ARG A 18 9.08 -18.67 1.34
N ASP A 19 8.01 -19.42 1.19
CA ASP A 19 7.08 -19.76 2.27
C ASP A 19 6.58 -18.52 3.06
N VAL A 20 6.30 -17.42 2.34
CA VAL A 20 5.91 -16.14 2.95
C VAL A 20 4.53 -16.27 3.59
N GLY A 21 4.46 -15.98 4.90
CA GLY A 21 3.22 -16.03 5.67
C GLY A 21 3.11 -14.90 6.69
N PHE A 22 2.00 -14.13 6.63
CA PHE A 22 1.64 -13.09 7.60
C PHE A 22 0.17 -12.70 7.44
N ASP A 23 -0.34 -12.00 8.44
CA ASP A 23 -1.71 -11.48 8.45
C ASP A 23 -1.71 -9.95 8.56
N VAL A 24 -2.71 -9.32 7.90
CA VAL A 24 -3.05 -7.91 8.09
C VAL A 24 -4.42 -7.86 8.77
N PRO A 25 -4.53 -7.35 10.00
CA PRO A 25 -5.79 -7.18 10.70
C PRO A 25 -6.78 -6.30 9.93
N ALA A 26 -8.07 -6.38 10.28
CA ALA A 26 -9.13 -5.61 9.58
C ALA A 26 -9.06 -4.10 9.82
N ARG A 27 -8.26 -3.67 10.79
CA ARG A 27 -8.09 -2.26 11.16
C ARG A 27 -6.63 -2.00 11.48
N GLY A 28 -6.25 -0.70 11.43
CA GLY A 28 -4.90 -0.27 11.75
C GLY A 28 -3.91 -0.46 10.62
N CYS A 29 -2.64 -0.30 10.94
CA CYS A 29 -1.53 -0.34 9.99
C CYS A 29 -0.59 -1.51 10.28
N THR A 30 -0.37 -2.34 9.27
CA THR A 30 0.70 -3.35 9.28
C THR A 30 1.83 -2.85 8.39
N ALA A 31 3.03 -2.65 8.96
CA ALA A 31 4.22 -2.30 8.21
C ALA A 31 4.92 -3.57 7.71
N LEU A 32 5.07 -3.71 6.40
CA LEU A 32 5.94 -4.69 5.76
C LEU A 32 7.27 -4.03 5.46
N LEU A 33 8.27 -4.39 6.23
CA LEU A 33 9.60 -3.81 6.20
C LEU A 33 10.58 -4.72 5.47
N GLY A 34 11.55 -4.12 4.80
CA GLY A 34 12.63 -4.86 4.16
C GLY A 34 13.45 -3.98 3.22
N ARG A 35 14.68 -4.39 2.97
CA ARG A 35 15.61 -3.69 2.06
C ARG A 35 15.15 -3.81 0.60
N ASN A 36 15.77 -3.02 -0.27
CA ASN A 36 15.56 -3.17 -1.70
C ASN A 36 16.03 -4.55 -2.18
N GLY A 37 15.25 -5.15 -3.10
CA GLY A 37 15.57 -6.45 -3.69
C GLY A 37 15.19 -7.67 -2.84
N VAL A 38 14.63 -7.52 -1.63
CA VAL A 38 14.26 -8.67 -0.78
C VAL A 38 12.96 -9.38 -1.20
N GLY A 39 12.23 -8.85 -2.20
CA GLY A 39 10.99 -9.46 -2.70
C GLY A 39 9.70 -8.70 -2.39
N LYS A 40 9.75 -7.50 -1.77
CA LYS A 40 8.56 -6.69 -1.43
C LYS A 40 7.64 -6.47 -2.64
N THR A 41 8.16 -5.90 -3.72
CA THR A 41 7.39 -5.62 -4.95
C THR A 41 6.84 -6.89 -5.60
N THR A 42 7.59 -8.00 -5.56
CA THR A 42 7.12 -9.30 -6.02
C THR A 42 5.92 -9.77 -5.21
N LEU A 43 6.00 -9.66 -3.89
CA LEU A 43 4.90 -9.99 -2.99
C LEU A 43 3.66 -9.13 -3.29
N LEU A 44 3.84 -7.81 -3.44
CA LEU A 44 2.72 -6.92 -3.77
C LEU A 44 2.08 -7.25 -5.13
N LYS A 45 2.87 -7.58 -6.15
CA LYS A 45 2.35 -8.07 -7.42
C LYS A 45 1.53 -9.34 -7.25
N CYS A 46 1.96 -10.26 -6.38
CA CYS A 46 1.19 -11.46 -6.04
C CYS A 46 -0.10 -11.11 -5.31
N LEU A 47 -0.06 -10.18 -4.33
CA LEU A 47 -1.25 -9.71 -3.60
C LEU A 47 -2.27 -9.04 -4.51
N MET A 48 -1.80 -8.31 -5.52
CA MET A 48 -2.67 -7.63 -6.50
C MET A 48 -3.12 -8.53 -7.66
N GLY A 49 -2.62 -9.77 -7.76
CA GLY A 49 -2.94 -10.68 -8.87
C GLY A 49 -2.28 -10.32 -10.19
N LEU A 50 -1.29 -9.42 -10.17
CA LEU A 50 -0.45 -9.07 -11.32
C LEU A 50 0.60 -10.14 -11.62
N LEU A 51 0.90 -10.98 -10.63
CA LEU A 51 1.81 -12.11 -10.72
C LEU A 51 1.17 -13.30 -10.02
N PRO A 52 1.02 -14.47 -10.67
CA PRO A 52 0.49 -15.67 -10.02
C PRO A 52 1.46 -16.18 -8.97
N ILE A 53 0.95 -16.73 -7.86
CA ILE A 53 1.77 -17.47 -6.90
C ILE A 53 2.01 -18.90 -7.41
N ARG A 54 3.16 -19.49 -7.07
CA ARG A 54 3.48 -20.88 -7.41
C ARG A 54 2.81 -21.87 -6.45
N SER A 55 2.77 -21.53 -5.17
CA SER A 55 2.10 -22.29 -4.13
C SER A 55 1.72 -21.39 -2.96
N GLY A 56 0.97 -21.89 -2.01
CA GLY A 56 0.41 -21.16 -0.89
C GLY A 56 -0.99 -20.62 -1.16
N ALA A 57 -1.41 -19.66 -0.34
CA ALA A 57 -2.72 -19.06 -0.44
C ALA A 57 -2.71 -17.59 -0.03
N ILE A 58 -3.55 -16.80 -0.69
CA ILE A 58 -3.89 -15.42 -0.32
C ILE A 58 -5.39 -15.38 -0.12
N ALA A 59 -5.83 -14.92 1.04
CA ALA A 59 -7.25 -14.80 1.39
C ALA A 59 -7.59 -13.39 1.89
N LEU A 60 -8.77 -12.91 1.55
CA LEU A 60 -9.37 -11.67 2.03
C LEU A 60 -10.66 -12.01 2.76
N ASP A 61 -10.75 -11.66 4.06
CA ASP A 61 -11.88 -12.02 4.95
C ASP A 61 -12.24 -13.52 4.90
N GLY A 62 -11.22 -14.37 4.86
CA GLY A 62 -11.38 -15.83 4.79
C GLY A 62 -11.67 -16.38 3.41
N ALA A 63 -12.03 -15.55 2.44
CA ALA A 63 -12.23 -15.97 1.05
C ALA A 63 -10.91 -16.01 0.28
N ARG A 64 -10.60 -17.15 -0.36
CA ARG A 64 -9.41 -17.29 -1.20
C ARG A 64 -9.49 -16.37 -2.41
N ILE A 65 -8.45 -15.55 -2.60
CA ILE A 65 -8.34 -14.63 -3.74
C ILE A 65 -7.12 -14.93 -4.63
N SER A 66 -6.36 -15.98 -4.34
CA SER A 66 -5.10 -16.31 -5.06
C SER A 66 -5.26 -16.33 -6.57
N ASP A 67 -6.38 -16.84 -7.05
CA ASP A 67 -6.64 -17.09 -8.47
C ASP A 67 -7.48 -15.97 -9.13
N LEU A 68 -7.86 -14.93 -8.35
CA LEU A 68 -8.63 -13.81 -8.87
C LEU A 68 -7.75 -12.84 -9.65
N PRO A 69 -8.21 -12.31 -10.78
CA PRO A 69 -7.51 -11.28 -11.55
C PRO A 69 -7.51 -9.94 -10.81
N PRO A 70 -6.61 -8.99 -11.17
CA PRO A 70 -6.45 -7.71 -10.47
C PRO A 70 -7.74 -6.91 -10.31
N TYR A 71 -8.55 -6.81 -11.35
CA TYR A 71 -9.82 -6.06 -11.30
C TYR A 71 -10.83 -6.64 -10.30
N ALA A 72 -10.85 -7.97 -10.14
CA ALA A 72 -11.73 -8.62 -9.17
C ALA A 72 -11.27 -8.35 -7.74
N ARG A 73 -9.95 -8.34 -7.49
CA ARG A 73 -9.40 -7.96 -6.17
C ARG A 73 -9.67 -6.49 -5.85
N ALA A 74 -9.55 -5.59 -6.83
CA ALA A 74 -9.95 -4.20 -6.67
C ALA A 74 -11.45 -4.07 -6.34
N ALA A 75 -12.32 -4.82 -7.00
CA ALA A 75 -13.77 -4.84 -6.73
C ALA A 75 -14.10 -5.36 -5.31
N LEU A 76 -13.25 -6.19 -4.71
CA LEU A 76 -13.35 -6.62 -3.31
C LEU A 76 -12.91 -5.54 -2.30
N GLY A 77 -12.45 -4.37 -2.77
CA GLY A 77 -12.06 -3.24 -1.94
C GLY A 77 -10.57 -3.21 -1.59
N ILE A 78 -9.69 -3.78 -2.43
CA ILE A 78 -8.24 -3.61 -2.28
C ILE A 78 -7.79 -2.41 -3.11
N GLY A 79 -7.38 -1.32 -2.43
CA GLY A 79 -6.74 -0.16 -3.04
C GLY A 79 -5.21 -0.33 -3.04
N TYR A 80 -4.56 0.07 -4.13
CA TYR A 80 -3.12 -0.06 -4.26
C TYR A 80 -2.49 1.22 -4.82
N VAL A 81 -1.45 1.69 -4.15
CA VAL A 81 -0.57 2.77 -4.60
C VAL A 81 0.81 2.16 -4.80
N PRO A 82 1.23 1.92 -6.04
CA PRO A 82 2.54 1.32 -6.34
C PRO A 82 3.68 2.30 -6.11
N GLN A 83 4.90 1.77 -5.96
CA GLN A 83 6.14 2.52 -6.11
C GLN A 83 6.13 3.24 -7.46
N GLY A 84 6.53 4.51 -7.49
CA GLY A 84 6.47 5.33 -8.71
C GLY A 84 5.12 5.99 -8.98
N ARG A 85 4.11 5.80 -8.10
CA ARG A 85 2.82 6.52 -8.08
C ARG A 85 1.81 6.12 -9.16
N ASP A 86 2.26 5.78 -10.37
CA ASP A 86 1.43 5.36 -11.54
C ASP A 86 0.22 6.27 -11.79
N ILE A 87 0.39 7.59 -11.66
CA ILE A 87 -0.65 8.55 -12.05
C ILE A 87 -0.80 8.61 -13.57
N PHE A 88 -1.94 9.09 -14.05
CA PHE A 88 -2.15 9.37 -15.46
C PHE A 88 -1.66 10.79 -15.78
N PRO A 89 -0.45 10.97 -16.35
CA PRO A 89 0.19 12.29 -16.47
C PRO A 89 -0.54 13.25 -17.42
N ARG A 90 -1.29 12.73 -18.39
CA ARG A 90 -2.05 13.53 -19.37
C ARG A 90 -3.44 13.91 -18.85
N LEU A 91 -3.97 13.21 -17.88
CA LEU A 91 -5.24 13.53 -17.24
C LEU A 91 -5.05 14.62 -16.19
N THR A 92 -6.10 15.40 -15.96
CA THR A 92 -6.16 16.37 -14.86
C THR A 92 -6.19 15.68 -13.49
N VAL A 93 -5.98 16.44 -12.42
CA VAL A 93 -6.14 15.94 -11.04
C VAL A 93 -7.53 15.37 -10.84
N LEU A 94 -8.56 16.11 -11.28
CA LEU A 94 -9.96 15.66 -11.17
C LEU A 94 -10.19 14.33 -11.90
N GLU A 95 -9.75 14.21 -13.16
CA GLU A 95 -9.88 12.98 -13.95
C GLU A 95 -9.12 11.82 -13.33
N ASN A 96 -7.90 12.05 -12.83
CA ASN A 96 -7.14 11.04 -12.08
C ASN A 96 -7.92 10.51 -10.87
N LEU A 97 -8.51 11.40 -10.06
CA LEU A 97 -9.34 11.01 -8.92
C LEU A 97 -10.58 10.24 -9.35
N GLN A 98 -11.25 10.68 -10.44
CA GLN A 98 -12.43 10.01 -11.00
C GLN A 98 -12.12 8.59 -11.49
N MET A 99 -10.88 8.31 -11.98
CA MET A 99 -10.48 6.94 -12.32
C MET A 99 -10.56 5.99 -11.10
N GLY A 100 -10.37 6.48 -9.89
CA GLY A 100 -10.57 5.72 -8.65
C GLY A 100 -12.03 5.29 -8.42
N LEU A 101 -12.99 5.91 -9.06
CA LEU A 101 -14.41 5.54 -8.95
C LEU A 101 -14.82 4.34 -9.85
N ALA A 102 -13.91 3.81 -10.67
CA ALA A 102 -14.20 2.74 -11.62
C ALA A 102 -14.79 1.47 -10.97
N THR A 103 -14.50 1.21 -9.70
CA THR A 103 -15.05 0.08 -8.91
C THR A 103 -16.34 0.45 -8.18
N ARG A 104 -16.77 1.71 -8.25
CA ARG A 104 -17.97 2.23 -7.56
C ARG A 104 -19.19 2.22 -8.49
N LYS A 105 -20.37 2.42 -7.91
CA LYS A 105 -21.61 2.59 -8.71
C LYS A 105 -21.46 3.77 -9.66
N ARG A 106 -22.01 3.63 -10.87
CA ARG A 106 -22.04 4.70 -11.85
C ARG A 106 -22.68 5.96 -11.26
N GLY A 107 -22.03 7.11 -11.43
CA GLY A 107 -22.51 8.39 -10.88
C GLY A 107 -22.06 8.65 -9.43
N SER A 108 -21.23 7.79 -8.82
CA SER A 108 -20.65 8.09 -7.49
C SER A 108 -19.85 9.39 -7.53
N ALA A 109 -20.05 10.24 -6.51
CA ALA A 109 -19.24 11.44 -6.32
C ALA A 109 -17.88 11.10 -5.67
N LEU A 110 -16.90 11.98 -5.90
CA LEU A 110 -15.62 11.91 -5.18
C LEU A 110 -15.86 12.17 -3.68
N PRO A 111 -15.31 11.34 -2.79
CA PRO A 111 -15.40 11.57 -1.35
C PRO A 111 -14.71 12.87 -0.94
N GLU A 112 -15.40 13.77 -0.23
CA GLU A 112 -14.85 15.07 0.20
C GLU A 112 -13.65 14.93 1.13
N PHE A 113 -13.59 13.85 1.94
CA PHE A 113 -12.48 13.60 2.87
C PHE A 113 -11.11 13.52 2.16
N ILE A 114 -11.05 13.23 0.85
CA ILE A 114 -9.80 13.26 0.07
C ILE A 114 -9.20 14.67 0.08
N PHE A 115 -10.04 15.69 -0.06
CA PHE A 115 -9.62 17.09 -0.07
C PHE A 115 -9.34 17.63 1.35
N GLU A 116 -9.95 17.01 2.37
CA GLU A 116 -9.60 17.29 3.77
C GLU A 116 -8.23 16.72 4.14
N MET A 117 -7.85 15.58 3.53
CA MET A 117 -6.53 14.98 3.71
C MET A 117 -5.45 15.69 2.89
N PHE A 118 -5.78 16.06 1.67
CA PHE A 118 -4.87 16.68 0.70
C PHE A 118 -5.47 17.98 0.11
N PRO A 119 -5.53 19.06 0.90
CA PRO A 119 -6.17 20.32 0.46
C PRO A 119 -5.56 20.90 -0.81
N ALA A 120 -4.26 20.66 -1.02
CA ALA A 120 -3.57 21.13 -2.22
C ALA A 120 -4.20 20.60 -3.52
N LEU A 121 -4.75 19.39 -3.52
CA LEU A 121 -5.38 18.80 -4.70
C LEU A 121 -6.64 19.57 -5.11
N LYS A 122 -7.39 20.11 -4.14
CA LYS A 122 -8.63 20.88 -4.40
C LYS A 122 -8.35 22.12 -5.24
N ASN A 123 -7.19 22.75 -5.00
CA ASN A 123 -6.78 23.97 -5.71
C ASN A 123 -6.19 23.69 -7.12
N MET A 124 -5.98 22.41 -7.46
CA MET A 124 -5.29 22.00 -8.69
C MET A 124 -6.14 21.06 -9.57
N LEU A 125 -7.45 21.00 -9.36
CA LEU A 125 -8.34 20.03 -10.03
C LEU A 125 -8.20 20.01 -11.56
N ASN A 126 -8.01 21.16 -12.17
CA ASN A 126 -7.90 21.31 -13.63
C ASN A 126 -6.45 21.18 -14.14
N ARG A 127 -5.45 21.01 -13.25
CA ARG A 127 -4.06 20.87 -13.61
C ARG A 127 -3.77 19.44 -14.04
N ARG A 128 -2.91 19.23 -15.03
CA ARG A 128 -2.49 17.89 -15.46
C ARG A 128 -1.65 17.22 -14.37
N GLY A 129 -1.84 15.91 -14.18
CA GLY A 129 -1.07 15.13 -13.22
C GLY A 129 0.43 15.19 -13.45
N GLY A 130 0.85 15.22 -14.73
CA GLY A 130 2.27 15.33 -15.09
C GLY A 130 2.95 16.65 -14.72
N ASP A 131 2.16 17.72 -14.51
CA ASP A 131 2.67 19.05 -14.16
C ASP A 131 2.80 19.25 -12.65
N LEU A 132 2.44 18.23 -11.86
CA LEU A 132 2.53 18.24 -10.40
C LEU A 132 3.96 17.92 -9.95
N SER A 133 4.36 18.46 -8.78
CA SER A 133 5.58 18.01 -8.11
C SER A 133 5.47 16.54 -7.68
N GLY A 134 6.60 15.87 -7.47
CA GLY A 134 6.61 14.48 -7.04
C GLY A 134 5.77 14.21 -5.79
N GLY A 135 5.80 15.11 -4.81
CA GLY A 135 4.97 15.00 -3.61
C GLY A 135 3.47 15.17 -3.88
N GLN A 136 3.10 16.11 -4.75
CA GLN A 136 1.71 16.29 -5.18
C GLN A 136 1.20 15.10 -5.99
N GLN A 137 2.04 14.50 -6.83
CA GLN A 137 1.71 13.26 -7.54
C GLN A 137 1.46 12.10 -6.57
N GLN A 138 2.25 12.01 -5.47
CA GLN A 138 2.05 11.01 -4.44
C GLN A 138 0.72 11.20 -3.71
N GLN A 139 0.40 12.45 -3.33
CA GLN A 139 -0.90 12.79 -2.75
C GLN A 139 -2.05 12.44 -3.71
N LEU A 140 -1.89 12.72 -5.02
CA LEU A 140 -2.86 12.37 -6.05
C LEU A 140 -3.04 10.84 -6.19
N ALA A 141 -1.96 10.07 -6.18
CA ALA A 141 -2.00 8.62 -6.25
C ALA A 141 -2.74 8.00 -5.05
N ILE A 142 -2.46 8.49 -3.83
CA ILE A 142 -3.16 8.08 -2.61
C ILE A 142 -4.63 8.52 -2.68
N GLY A 143 -4.93 9.75 -3.07
CA GLY A 143 -6.30 10.27 -3.24
C GLY A 143 -7.10 9.43 -4.24
N ARG A 144 -6.51 9.04 -5.36
CA ARG A 144 -7.13 8.16 -6.36
C ARG A 144 -7.46 6.78 -5.78
N ALA A 145 -6.55 6.18 -5.02
CA ALA A 145 -6.81 4.91 -4.35
C ALA A 145 -7.92 5.05 -3.29
N LEU A 146 -7.96 6.17 -2.56
CA LEU A 146 -9.00 6.45 -1.57
C LEU A 146 -10.37 6.73 -2.20
N ALA A 147 -10.45 7.22 -3.44
CA ALA A 147 -11.70 7.48 -4.15
C ALA A 147 -12.55 6.20 -4.31
N MET A 148 -11.93 5.03 -4.40
CA MET A 148 -12.64 3.76 -4.41
C MET A 148 -13.21 3.35 -3.05
N GLN A 149 -12.88 4.07 -1.96
CA GLN A 149 -13.22 3.74 -0.57
C GLN A 149 -12.80 2.29 -0.23
N PRO A 150 -11.49 1.99 -0.26
CA PRO A 150 -11.01 0.63 -0.08
C PRO A 150 -11.18 0.16 1.36
N ARG A 151 -11.34 -1.14 1.55
CA ARG A 151 -11.31 -1.81 2.86
C ARG A 151 -9.87 -2.15 3.28
N LEU A 152 -9.00 -2.39 2.31
CA LEU A 152 -7.55 -2.57 2.45
C LEU A 152 -6.84 -1.61 1.52
N LEU A 153 -6.01 -0.74 2.06
CA LEU A 153 -5.12 0.15 1.30
C LEU A 153 -3.69 -0.36 1.38
N ILE A 154 -3.09 -0.65 0.24
CA ILE A 154 -1.68 -1.04 0.13
C ILE A 154 -0.90 0.16 -0.40
N LEU A 155 0.12 0.58 0.34
CA LEU A 155 1.03 1.68 0.00
C LEU A 155 2.45 1.14 -0.16
N ASP A 156 3.00 1.24 -1.37
CA ASP A 156 4.34 0.74 -1.69
C ASP A 156 5.34 1.91 -1.71
N GLU A 157 6.19 1.98 -0.70
CA GLU A 157 7.22 2.99 -0.49
C GLU A 157 6.73 4.44 -0.73
N PRO A 158 5.66 4.86 -0.02
CA PRO A 158 5.01 6.16 -0.28
C PRO A 158 5.89 7.36 0.03
N THR A 159 7.03 7.18 0.70
CA THR A 159 7.96 8.26 1.07
C THR A 159 9.12 8.43 0.07
N GLU A 160 9.29 7.49 -0.88
CA GLU A 160 10.44 7.50 -1.80
C GLU A 160 10.47 8.73 -2.71
N GLY A 161 11.61 9.43 -2.70
CA GLY A 161 11.83 10.62 -3.53
C GLY A 161 10.90 11.80 -3.19
N ILE A 162 10.39 11.86 -1.94
CA ILE A 162 9.46 12.88 -1.47
C ILE A 162 10.15 13.82 -0.48
N GLN A 163 9.81 15.12 -0.56
CA GLN A 163 10.30 16.12 0.37
C GLN A 163 9.75 15.91 1.80
N PRO A 164 10.52 16.19 2.86
CA PRO A 164 10.12 15.94 4.25
C PRO A 164 8.78 16.57 4.66
N SER A 165 8.45 17.74 4.13
CA SER A 165 7.17 18.42 4.42
C SER A 165 5.97 17.59 3.90
N ILE A 166 6.08 17.02 2.72
CA ILE A 166 5.02 16.20 2.11
C ILE A 166 4.94 14.82 2.79
N ILE A 167 6.08 14.27 3.23
CA ILE A 167 6.08 13.03 4.04
C ILE A 167 5.23 13.22 5.30
N LYS A 168 5.35 14.37 5.98
CA LYS A 168 4.51 14.70 7.15
C LYS A 168 3.02 14.81 6.79
N ASP A 169 2.68 15.33 5.63
CA ASP A 169 1.28 15.40 5.18
C ASP A 169 0.73 14.00 4.91
N ILE A 170 1.51 13.13 4.25
CA ILE A 170 1.16 11.73 4.01
C ILE A 170 1.01 10.98 5.34
N GLU A 171 1.95 11.17 6.27
CA GLU A 171 1.87 10.58 7.62
C GLU A 171 0.58 10.98 8.33
N ARG A 172 0.24 12.27 8.30
CA ARG A 172 -1.00 12.81 8.90
C ARG A 172 -2.24 12.20 8.27
N ALA A 173 -2.26 12.05 6.94
CA ALA A 173 -3.36 11.41 6.22
C ALA A 173 -3.51 9.94 6.62
N ILE A 174 -2.41 9.18 6.69
CA ILE A 174 -2.42 7.77 7.12
C ILE A 174 -2.91 7.66 8.57
N ARG A 175 -2.45 8.52 9.49
CA ARG A 175 -2.93 8.54 10.89
C ARG A 175 -4.43 8.80 10.98
N LYS A 176 -4.97 9.72 10.18
CA LYS A 176 -6.42 9.97 10.12
C LYS A 176 -7.19 8.73 9.65
N LEU A 177 -6.68 8.03 8.64
CA LEU A 177 -7.27 6.78 8.15
C LEU A 177 -7.24 5.67 9.20
N ILE A 178 -6.13 5.51 9.93
CA ILE A 178 -6.03 4.55 11.04
C ILE A 178 -7.03 4.90 12.14
N ALA A 179 -7.12 6.18 12.51
CA ALA A 179 -8.00 6.66 13.58
C ALA A 179 -9.49 6.50 13.24
N SER A 180 -9.91 6.52 11.95
CA SER A 180 -11.30 6.26 11.56
C SER A 180 -11.73 4.82 11.88
N GLY A 181 -10.79 3.88 11.91
CA GLY A 181 -11.05 2.47 12.22
C GLY A 181 -11.78 1.70 11.11
N ASP A 182 -11.98 2.29 9.94
CA ASP A 182 -12.78 1.71 8.84
C ASP A 182 -11.92 1.02 7.77
N ILE A 183 -10.60 1.16 7.84
CA ILE A 183 -9.67 0.67 6.83
C ILE A 183 -8.50 -0.09 7.44
N ALA A 184 -8.07 -1.15 6.76
CA ALA A 184 -6.79 -1.79 6.99
C ALA A 184 -5.73 -1.17 6.07
N ILE A 185 -4.52 -0.96 6.58
CA ILE A 185 -3.41 -0.43 5.79
C ILE A 185 -2.26 -1.43 5.82
N LEU A 186 -1.77 -1.82 4.64
CA LEU A 186 -0.49 -2.49 4.47
C LEU A 186 0.51 -1.45 3.93
N LEU A 187 1.35 -0.97 4.82
CA LEU A 187 2.41 -0.01 4.52
C LEU A 187 3.70 -0.76 4.22
N VAL A 188 4.18 -0.71 3.00
CA VAL A 188 5.43 -1.34 2.59
C VAL A 188 6.51 -0.28 2.55
N GLU A 189 7.57 -0.48 3.33
CA GLU A 189 8.60 0.56 3.52
C GLU A 189 9.97 -0.04 3.81
N GLN A 190 11.01 0.78 3.54
CA GLN A 190 12.36 0.59 4.05
C GLN A 190 12.76 1.68 5.05
N TYR A 191 12.03 2.79 5.09
CA TYR A 191 12.27 3.89 6.02
C TYR A 191 11.67 3.56 7.40
N TYR A 192 12.54 3.07 8.30
CA TYR A 192 12.18 2.56 9.61
C TYR A 192 11.36 3.54 10.45
N ASP A 193 11.85 4.78 10.60
CA ASP A 193 11.24 5.75 11.51
C ASP A 193 9.82 6.14 11.06
N PHE A 194 9.58 6.26 9.75
CA PHE A 194 8.25 6.51 9.20
C PHE A 194 7.32 5.32 9.46
N ALA A 195 7.77 4.10 9.14
CA ALA A 195 6.95 2.91 9.37
C ALA A 195 6.62 2.73 10.85
N LYS A 196 7.61 2.88 11.74
CA LYS A 196 7.44 2.78 13.20
C LYS A 196 6.44 3.79 13.73
N SER A 197 6.42 5.01 13.18
CA SER A 197 5.50 6.06 13.61
C SER A 197 4.02 5.72 13.37
N LEU A 198 3.73 4.76 12.48
CA LEU A 198 2.38 4.42 11.99
C LEU A 198 1.94 2.99 12.32
N ALA A 199 2.89 2.07 12.53
CA ALA A 199 2.62 0.64 12.59
C ALA A 199 1.96 0.21 13.91
N ASP A 200 0.81 -0.46 13.83
CA ASP A 200 0.24 -1.27 14.92
C ASP A 200 0.88 -2.67 14.94
N HIS A 201 1.21 -3.20 13.76
CA HIS A 201 1.90 -4.46 13.55
C HIS A 201 3.05 -4.29 12.56
N TYR A 202 4.06 -5.15 12.66
CA TYR A 202 5.13 -5.18 11.68
C TYR A 202 5.44 -6.60 11.21
N VAL A 203 5.98 -6.68 10.00
CA VAL A 203 6.52 -7.87 9.36
C VAL A 203 7.83 -7.48 8.68
N VAL A 204 8.89 -8.23 8.88
CA VAL A 204 10.17 -7.99 8.21
C VAL A 204 10.40 -9.07 7.17
N LEU A 205 10.58 -8.64 5.93
CA LEU A 205 10.94 -9.49 4.80
C LEU A 205 12.44 -9.39 4.54
N SER A 206 13.12 -10.52 4.48
CA SER A 206 14.54 -10.61 4.11
C SER A 206 14.77 -11.81 3.22
N ARG A 207 15.46 -11.62 2.09
CA ARG A 207 15.78 -12.69 1.11
C ARG A 207 14.57 -13.54 0.70
N GLY A 208 13.40 -12.94 0.63
CA GLY A 208 12.16 -13.62 0.25
C GLY A 208 11.44 -14.36 1.38
N GLU A 209 11.90 -14.25 2.62
CA GLU A 209 11.32 -14.91 3.80
C GLU A 209 10.88 -13.90 4.85
N VAL A 210 9.86 -14.23 5.64
CA VAL A 210 9.50 -13.46 6.84
C VAL A 210 10.45 -13.85 7.97
N VAL A 211 11.32 -12.92 8.39
CA VAL A 211 12.34 -13.16 9.42
C VAL A 211 11.96 -12.63 10.81
N ALA A 212 11.02 -11.68 10.88
CA ALA A 212 10.49 -11.16 12.15
C ALA A 212 9.08 -10.62 11.95
N ARG A 213 8.28 -10.65 13.00
CA ARG A 213 6.93 -10.06 13.05
C ARG A 213 6.53 -9.80 14.49
N GLY A 214 5.70 -8.78 14.71
CA GLY A 214 5.27 -8.40 16.05
C GLY A 214 4.35 -7.19 16.07
N LYS A 215 4.16 -6.64 17.26
CA LYS A 215 3.43 -5.37 17.47
C LYS A 215 4.34 -4.19 17.15
N GLY A 216 3.79 -3.11 16.59
CA GLY A 216 4.54 -1.90 16.28
C GLY A 216 5.30 -1.33 17.47
N ALA A 217 4.71 -1.39 18.67
CA ALA A 217 5.35 -0.94 19.90
C ALA A 217 6.64 -1.70 20.28
N SER A 218 6.82 -2.93 19.79
CA SER A 218 7.99 -3.75 20.09
C SER A 218 9.10 -3.64 19.03
N MET A 219 8.95 -2.83 18.00
CA MET A 219 9.92 -2.74 16.90
C MET A 219 11.34 -2.40 17.33
N ASP A 220 11.54 -1.57 18.38
CA ASP A 220 12.88 -1.25 18.89
C ASP A 220 13.44 -2.42 19.72
N SER A 221 12.63 -3.00 20.63
CA SER A 221 13.06 -4.13 21.47
C SER A 221 13.38 -5.37 20.65
N ASP A 222 12.65 -5.56 19.54
CA ASP A 222 12.86 -6.68 18.61
C ASP A 222 14.00 -6.40 17.60
N ASN A 223 14.72 -5.28 17.78
CA ASN A 223 15.85 -4.87 16.96
C ASN A 223 15.56 -4.88 15.44
N VAL A 224 14.34 -4.51 15.06
CA VAL A 224 13.88 -4.50 13.66
C VAL A 224 14.78 -3.64 12.76
N ARG A 225 15.31 -2.54 13.29
CA ARG A 225 16.24 -1.65 12.56
C ARG A 225 17.45 -2.39 12.02
N ALA A 226 17.99 -3.39 12.73
CA ALA A 226 19.15 -4.15 12.29
C ALA A 226 18.89 -4.95 11.00
N HIS A 227 17.65 -5.38 10.76
CA HIS A 227 17.30 -6.08 9.52
C HIS A 227 17.23 -5.14 8.30
N LEU A 228 17.19 -3.81 8.52
CA LEU A 228 17.13 -2.78 7.47
C LEU A 228 18.49 -2.12 7.23
N SER A 229 19.41 -2.22 8.17
CA SER A 229 20.77 -1.70 8.06
C SER A 229 21.66 -2.63 7.22
N VAL A 230 22.73 -2.06 6.65
CA VAL A 230 23.76 -2.82 5.88
C VAL A 230 24.68 -3.53 6.84
#